data_e0a172657eec1bf9042e17492cd078dd
#
_entry.id   e0a172657eec1bf9042e17492cd078dd
#
_cell.length_a   1.000
_cell.length_b   1.000
_cell.length_c   1.000
_cell.angle_alpha   90.00
_cell.angle_beta   90.00
_cell.angle_gamma   90.00
#
_symmetry.space_group_name_H-M   'P 1'
#
loop_
_entity.id
_entity.type
_entity.pdbx_description
1 polymer ?
#
loop_
_entity_poly.entity_id
_entity_poly.type
_entity_poly.pdbx_seq_one_letter_code
_entity_poly.pdbx_strand_id
1 'polypeptide(L)' 'MAKKTFETVLKWNGGEALRAKVEVGADGWGRVFDTADGLYCGSINPLRTRQLLQEAAYGK' A
#
# COMPACT_ATOMS: atom_id res chain seq x y z
N MET A 1 19.17 5.00 -1.23
CA MET A 1 17.96 5.44 -0.55
C MET A 1 17.09 4.27 -0.23
N ALA A 2 16.71 4.15 1.02
CA ALA A 2 15.89 3.03 1.45
C ALA A 2 14.46 3.24 0.97
N LYS A 3 13.91 2.24 0.32
CA LYS A 3 12.48 2.22 0.00
C LYS A 3 11.74 1.67 1.20
N LYS A 4 10.62 2.28 1.54
CA LYS A 4 9.75 1.73 2.55
C LYS A 4 8.72 0.85 1.89
N THR A 5 8.53 -0.33 2.45
CA THR A 5 7.47 -1.22 2.02
C THR A 5 6.70 -1.68 3.24
N PHE A 6 5.40 -1.87 3.09
CA PHE A 6 4.58 -2.39 4.17
C PHE A 6 3.41 -3.17 3.56
N GLU A 7 2.81 -4.02 4.37
CA GLU A 7 1.63 -4.77 3.96
C GLU A 7 0.42 -4.25 4.70
N THR A 8 -0.68 -4.17 4.00
CA THR A 8 -1.93 -3.72 4.58
C THR A 8 -3.09 -4.38 3.84
N VAL A 9 -4.27 -4.31 4.45
CA VAL A 9 -5.49 -4.79 3.83
C VAL A 9 -6.28 -3.58 3.41
N LEU A 10 -6.64 -3.53 2.13
CA LEU A 10 -7.40 -2.40 1.62
C LEU A 10 -8.41 -2.85 0.57
N LYS A 11 -9.42 -2.02 0.35
CA LYS A 11 -10.39 -2.27 -0.71
C LYS A 11 -9.92 -1.53 -1.95
N TRP A 12 -9.83 -2.26 -3.03
CA TRP A 12 -9.34 -1.71 -4.29
C TRP A 12 -10.48 -1.75 -5.31
N ASN A 13 -10.75 -0.60 -5.93
CA ASN A 13 -11.83 -0.46 -6.91
C ASN A 13 -13.21 -0.81 -6.35
N GLY A 14 -13.41 -0.57 -5.05
CA GLY A 14 -14.70 -0.85 -4.44
C GLY A 14 -15.02 -2.32 -4.27
N GLY A 15 -14.06 -3.18 -4.55
CA GLY A 15 -14.25 -4.61 -4.42
C GLY A 15 -13.97 -5.11 -3.01
N GLU A 16 -13.73 -6.40 -2.90
CA GLU A 16 -13.41 -7.03 -1.64
C GLU A 16 -12.05 -6.57 -1.15
N ALA A 17 -11.89 -6.60 0.17
CA ALA A 17 -10.60 -6.25 0.77
C ALA A 17 -9.54 -7.26 0.32
N LEU A 18 -8.38 -6.75 -0.01
CA LEU A 18 -7.28 -7.60 -0.40
C LEU A 18 -6.03 -7.23 0.40
N ARG A 19 -5.19 -8.21 0.60
CA ARG A 19 -3.91 -7.97 1.23
C ARG A 19 -2.93 -7.49 0.19
N ALA A 20 -2.36 -6.33 0.43
CA ALA A 20 -1.51 -5.68 -0.54
C ALA A 20 -0.19 -5.27 0.08
N LYS A 21 0.83 -5.29 -0.74
CA LYS A 21 2.13 -4.75 -0.41
C LYS A 21 2.25 -3.38 -1.05
N VAL A 22 2.62 -2.39 -0.26
CA VAL A 22 2.75 -1.03 -0.74
C VAL A 22 4.21 -0.63 -0.67
N GLU A 23 4.76 -0.18 -1.80
CA GLU A 23 6.11 0.37 -1.87
C GLU A 23 6.01 1.89 -1.94
N VAL A 24 6.66 2.57 -1.00
CA VAL A 24 6.65 4.02 -0.95
C VAL A 24 7.86 4.56 -1.68
N GLY A 25 7.62 5.35 -2.71
CA GLY A 25 8.68 5.93 -3.50
C GLY A 25 9.23 7.21 -2.86
N ALA A 26 10.26 7.75 -3.48
CA ALA A 26 10.92 8.97 -2.99
C ALA A 26 9.97 10.16 -3.01
N ASP A 27 8.98 10.15 -3.89
CA ASP A 27 7.97 11.20 -4.00
C ASP A 27 6.80 11.04 -3.03
N GLY A 28 6.79 9.97 -2.25
CA GLY A 28 5.73 9.71 -1.29
C GLY A 28 4.58 8.88 -1.84
N TRP A 29 4.54 8.65 -3.14
CA TRP A 29 3.49 7.83 -3.74
C TRP A 29 3.70 6.37 -3.39
N GLY A 30 2.59 5.66 -3.16
CA GLY A 30 2.63 4.24 -2.88
C GLY A 30 2.26 3.43 -4.10
N ARG A 31 3.04 2.39 -4.38
CA ARG A 31 2.72 1.44 -5.44
C ARG A 31 2.17 0.19 -4.79
N VAL A 32 1.00 -0.22 -5.24
CA VAL A 32 0.23 -1.29 -4.61
C VAL A 32 0.38 -2.56 -5.43
N PHE A 33 0.79 -3.62 -4.76
CA PHE A 33 0.94 -4.95 -5.36
C PHE A 33 0.09 -5.94 -4.60
N ASP A 34 -0.57 -6.82 -5.32
CA ASP A 34 -1.33 -7.89 -4.71
C ASP A 34 -0.35 -8.95 -4.18
N THR A 35 -0.45 -9.29 -2.90
CA THR A 35 0.48 -10.27 -2.32
C THR A 35 0.24 -11.68 -2.83
N ALA A 36 -0.96 -11.96 -3.35
CA ALA A 36 -1.28 -13.30 -3.82
C ALA A 36 -0.52 -13.66 -5.10
N ASP A 37 -0.36 -12.67 -6.00
CA ASP A 37 0.29 -12.94 -7.30
C ASP A 37 1.45 -12.01 -7.57
N GLY A 38 1.67 -11.00 -6.73
CA GLY A 38 2.75 -10.06 -6.90
C GLY A 38 2.54 -9.04 -8.01
N LEU A 39 1.35 -8.98 -8.57
CA LEU A 39 1.10 -8.09 -9.69
C LEU A 39 0.78 -6.68 -9.22
N TYR A 40 1.22 -5.72 -10.02
CA TYR A 40 0.97 -4.32 -9.73
C TYR A 40 -0.52 -4.01 -9.91
N CYS A 41 -1.12 -3.40 -8.89
CA CYS A 41 -2.54 -3.05 -8.93
C CYS A 41 -2.77 -1.58 -9.27
N GLY A 42 -1.89 -0.71 -8.84
CA GLY A 42 -2.05 0.72 -9.06
C GLY A 42 -1.23 1.52 -8.07
N SER A 43 -1.47 2.81 -8.02
CA SER A 43 -0.74 3.68 -7.11
C SER A 43 -1.70 4.52 -6.29
N ILE A 44 -1.24 4.98 -5.14
CA ILE A 44 -2.01 5.82 -4.24
C ILE A 44 -1.20 7.07 -3.94
N ASN A 45 -1.92 8.19 -3.69
CA ASN A 45 -1.25 9.47 -3.50
C ASN A 45 -0.51 9.50 -2.16
N PRO A 46 0.37 10.50 -1.96
CA PRO A 46 1.17 10.54 -0.73
C PRO A 46 0.35 10.62 0.56
N LEU A 47 -0.76 11.34 0.53
CA LEU A 47 -1.59 11.47 1.72
C LEU A 47 -2.19 10.13 2.12
N ARG A 48 -2.75 9.43 1.14
CA ARG A 48 -3.35 8.12 1.40
C ARG A 48 -2.29 7.10 1.79
N THR A 49 -1.12 7.17 1.14
CA THR A 49 -0.01 6.28 1.47
C THR A 49 0.40 6.46 2.92
N ARG A 50 0.51 7.70 3.37
CA ARG A 50 0.86 7.98 4.76
C ARG A 50 -0.19 7.42 5.72
N GLN A 51 -1.46 7.60 5.39
CA GLN A 51 -2.53 7.10 6.24
C GLN A 51 -2.47 5.59 6.39
N LEU A 52 -2.26 4.89 5.27
CA LEU A 52 -2.17 3.44 5.31
C LEU A 52 -0.95 2.96 6.09
N LEU A 53 0.17 3.67 5.95
CA LEU A 53 1.37 3.31 6.69
C LEU A 53 1.14 3.46 8.19
N GLN A 54 0.47 4.53 8.61
CA GLN A 54 0.15 4.73 10.01
C GLN A 54 -0.77 3.64 10.53
N GLU A 55 -1.80 3.29 9.76
CA GLU A 55 -2.71 2.23 10.15
C GLU A 55 -1.99 0.89 10.29
N ALA A 56 -1.09 0.60 9.37
CA ALA A 56 -0.32 -0.63 9.44
C ALA A 56 0.58 -0.66 10.67
N ALA A 57 1.11 0.49 11.07
CA ALA A 57 1.97 0.58 12.24
C ALA A 57 1.20 0.43 13.54
N TYR A 58 -0.03 0.93 13.59
CA TYR A 58 -0.83 0.94 14.82
C TYR A 58 -1.92 -0.13 14.85
N GLY A 59 -2.15 -0.79 13.73
CA GLY A 59 -3.27 -1.72 13.61
C GLY A 59 -3.04 -3.09 14.21
N LYS A 60 -2.09 -3.22 15.07
CA LYS A 60 -1.79 -4.53 15.68
C LYS A 60 -2.33 -4.63 17.06
#